data_d379aee71943be5d62639121e7c772de
#
_entry.id   d379aee71943be5d62639121e7c772de
#
_cell.length_a   1.000
_cell.length_b   1.000
_cell.length_c   1.000
_cell.angle_alpha   90.00
_cell.angle_beta   90.00
_cell.angle_gamma   90.00
#
_symmetry.space_group_name_H-M   'P 1'
#
loop_
_entity.id
_entity.type
_entity.pdbx_description
1 polymer ?
#
loop_
_entity_poly.entity_id
_entity_poly.type
_entity_poly.pdbx_seq_one_letter_code
_entity_poly.pdbx_strand_id
1 'polypeptide(L)'
;MKIRQSGAALLLCVALIVSALAGCGGKDGLAEQRPAADTVEYTNLNDSASRQLLERLLSDAGVSEERMEDFFSRVDRFNDSVSAEWLTQGFETAGITETKYDPYEMQDLWAEKNGDFPGYNCRITAFSLFGEFVTVGADQPKTQGEDTLFLDLETLTEDPAVLCGDSTAKFCALFAPVPAADSTDVDEQAKTLQAGWAARGVAFSDSPARLISVVLHDRFSDTENTLFVGHVGVLLPVEDGSFCLIEKVAFQEPYRLVKLQNRAELRDYLMAKYDTSWGQDTTRPFIMENDSLMAE
;
A
#
# COMPACT_ATOMS: atom_id res chain seq x y z
N MET A 1 -35.12 -20.68 23.36
CA MET A 1 -34.14 -21.39 22.54
C MET A 1 -33.70 -20.38 21.45
N LYS A 2 -32.61 -19.63 21.71
CA LYS A 2 -32.09 -18.62 20.79
C LYS A 2 -30.97 -19.28 19.96
N ILE A 3 -31.24 -19.45 18.69
CA ILE A 3 -30.22 -19.89 17.71
C ILE A 3 -29.30 -18.74 17.43
N ARG A 4 -28.05 -18.84 17.85
CA ARG A 4 -26.98 -17.99 17.44
C ARG A 4 -26.58 -18.40 16.01
N GLN A 5 -26.91 -17.58 15.04
CA GLN A 5 -26.30 -17.71 13.71
C GLN A 5 -24.91 -17.04 13.79
N SER A 6 -23.89 -17.88 13.76
CA SER A 6 -22.52 -17.44 13.51
C SER A 6 -22.43 -17.04 12.04
N GLY A 7 -22.38 -15.73 11.79
CA GLY A 7 -22.08 -15.21 10.47
C GLY A 7 -20.60 -15.47 10.18
N ALA A 8 -20.33 -16.44 9.32
CA ALA A 8 -19.02 -16.57 8.71
C ALA A 8 -18.86 -15.35 7.78
N ALA A 9 -18.09 -14.37 8.21
CA ALA A 9 -17.64 -13.28 7.35
C ALA A 9 -16.75 -13.91 6.25
N LEU A 10 -17.26 -13.88 5.03
CA LEU A 10 -16.52 -14.33 3.85
C LEU A 10 -15.46 -13.27 3.56
N LEU A 11 -14.25 -13.49 4.07
CA LEU A 11 -13.05 -12.73 3.72
C LEU A 11 -12.75 -13.00 2.23
N LEU A 12 -13.20 -12.09 1.36
CA LEU A 12 -12.76 -12.07 -0.03
C LEU A 12 -11.35 -11.44 -0.07
N CYS A 13 -10.36 -12.21 0.38
CA CYS A 13 -8.97 -11.92 0.07
C CYS A 13 -8.79 -12.20 -1.42
N VAL A 14 -8.50 -11.16 -2.20
CA VAL A 14 -8.11 -11.29 -3.60
C VAL A 14 -6.76 -12.02 -3.64
N ALA A 15 -6.81 -13.34 -3.69
CA ALA A 15 -5.66 -14.17 -3.98
C ALA A 15 -5.41 -14.11 -5.50
N LEU A 16 -4.39 -13.41 -5.92
CA LEU A 16 -3.92 -13.38 -7.30
C LEU A 16 -3.33 -14.75 -7.66
N ILE A 17 -4.12 -15.58 -8.35
CA ILE A 17 -3.64 -16.81 -8.98
C ILE A 17 -3.04 -16.43 -10.32
N VAL A 18 -1.72 -16.53 -10.44
CA VAL A 18 -0.99 -16.38 -11.71
C VAL A 18 -1.17 -17.66 -12.51
N SER A 19 -1.96 -17.61 -13.59
CA SER A 19 -1.99 -18.65 -14.62
C SER A 19 -1.20 -18.18 -15.84
N ALA A 20 -0.01 -18.71 -16.03
CA ALA A 20 0.79 -18.48 -17.23
C ALA A 20 0.16 -19.21 -18.42
N LEU A 21 -0.30 -18.49 -19.44
CA LEU A 21 -0.58 -19.03 -20.78
C LEU A 21 0.26 -18.27 -21.82
N ALA A 22 1.19 -18.97 -22.41
CA ALA A 22 1.97 -18.51 -23.54
C ALA A 22 1.09 -18.38 -24.79
N GLY A 23 1.07 -17.21 -25.43
CA GLY A 23 0.45 -16.94 -26.71
C GLY A 23 1.37 -16.12 -27.61
N CYS A 24 1.80 -16.68 -28.72
CA CYS A 24 2.66 -16.07 -29.74
C CYS A 24 1.91 -15.06 -30.63
N GLY A 25 2.60 -13.95 -30.98
CA GLY A 25 2.59 -13.42 -32.31
C GLY A 25 1.93 -12.08 -32.56
N GLY A 26 2.75 -11.05 -32.84
CA GLY A 26 2.36 -9.83 -33.55
C GLY A 26 3.46 -8.76 -33.40
N LYS A 27 4.26 -8.57 -34.48
CA LYS A 27 5.26 -7.47 -34.55
C LYS A 27 4.53 -6.18 -34.89
N ASP A 28 4.83 -5.11 -34.13
CA ASP A 28 5.15 -3.79 -34.67
C ASP A 28 5.44 -2.81 -33.50
N GLY A 29 6.56 -2.06 -33.64
CA GLY A 29 6.86 -0.91 -32.78
C GLY A 29 7.71 -1.23 -31.54
N LEU A 30 9.01 -1.53 -31.74
CA LEU A 30 9.99 -1.65 -30.67
C LEU A 30 10.32 -0.27 -30.07
N ALA A 31 9.61 0.12 -29.01
CA ALA A 31 10.28 0.79 -27.92
C ALA A 31 11.16 -0.29 -27.24
N GLU A 32 12.44 -0.06 -27.06
CA GLU A 32 13.33 -0.95 -26.31
C GLU A 32 12.75 -1.10 -24.89
N GLN A 33 11.95 -2.14 -24.67
CA GLN A 33 11.55 -2.54 -23.33
C GLN A 33 12.83 -3.03 -22.64
N ARG A 34 13.33 -2.19 -21.74
CA ARG A 34 14.30 -2.61 -20.73
C ARG A 34 13.67 -3.83 -20.02
N PRO A 35 14.38 -4.98 -19.92
CA PRO A 35 13.84 -6.09 -19.15
C PRO A 35 13.56 -5.57 -17.74
N ALA A 36 12.30 -5.66 -17.30
CA ALA A 36 11.93 -5.36 -15.92
C ALA A 36 12.85 -6.19 -15.01
N ALA A 37 13.33 -5.58 -13.94
CA ALA A 37 14.11 -6.32 -12.94
C ALA A 37 13.20 -7.42 -12.38
N ASP A 38 13.53 -8.68 -12.60
CA ASP A 38 12.75 -9.80 -12.07
C ASP A 38 12.91 -9.97 -10.56
N THR A 39 13.85 -9.23 -9.94
CA THR A 39 14.21 -9.34 -8.52
C THR A 39 14.29 -7.97 -7.86
N VAL A 40 14.12 -7.97 -6.54
CA VAL A 40 14.23 -6.79 -5.67
C VAL A 40 15.02 -7.12 -4.41
N GLU A 41 15.75 -6.15 -3.86
CA GLU A 41 16.42 -6.25 -2.55
C GLU A 41 15.52 -5.65 -1.47
N TYR A 42 15.16 -6.45 -0.46
CA TYR A 42 14.28 -6.01 0.62
C TYR A 42 14.65 -6.63 1.96
N THR A 43 14.14 -6.03 3.05
CA THR A 43 14.20 -6.59 4.41
C THR A 43 12.84 -6.48 5.08
N ASN A 44 12.55 -7.40 6.02
CA ASN A 44 11.38 -7.34 6.90
C ASN A 44 11.64 -6.60 8.21
N LEU A 45 12.73 -5.82 8.28
CA LEU A 45 13.11 -5.06 9.49
C LEU A 45 13.28 -5.93 10.74
N ASN A 46 13.76 -7.17 10.55
CA ASN A 46 14.00 -8.10 11.65
C ASN A 46 15.44 -8.05 12.18
N ASP A 47 16.23 -7.08 11.74
CA ASP A 47 17.60 -6.84 12.16
C ASP A 47 17.86 -5.38 12.52
N SER A 48 18.86 -5.14 13.37
CA SER A 48 19.16 -3.79 13.87
C SER A 48 19.71 -2.84 12.79
N ALA A 49 20.41 -3.35 11.78
CA ALA A 49 21.05 -2.51 10.78
C ALA A 49 20.00 -1.92 9.81
N SER A 50 19.05 -2.73 9.37
CA SER A 50 17.95 -2.25 8.52
C SER A 50 17.02 -1.29 9.26
N ARG A 51 16.77 -1.52 10.55
CA ARG A 51 15.98 -0.60 11.40
C ARG A 51 16.68 0.74 11.56
N GLN A 52 17.96 0.77 11.88
CA GLN A 52 18.74 1.99 11.98
C GLN A 52 18.82 2.75 10.67
N LEU A 53 18.87 2.05 9.53
CA LEU A 53 18.78 2.69 8.23
C LEU A 53 17.43 3.40 8.06
N LEU A 54 16.32 2.68 8.29
CA LEU A 54 14.99 3.25 8.15
C LEU A 54 14.75 4.41 9.12
N GLU A 55 15.17 4.29 10.38
CA GLU A 55 15.06 5.34 11.39
C GLU A 55 15.76 6.63 10.93
N ARG A 56 16.98 6.54 10.40
CA ARG A 56 17.68 7.70 9.84
C ARG A 56 16.92 8.32 8.66
N LEU A 57 16.46 7.49 7.71
CA LEU A 57 15.76 7.98 6.53
C LEU A 57 14.43 8.66 6.89
N LEU A 58 13.69 8.14 7.86
CA LEU A 58 12.46 8.76 8.38
C LEU A 58 12.76 10.07 9.11
N SER A 59 13.79 10.09 9.95
CA SER A 59 14.24 11.30 10.64
C SER A 59 14.69 12.39 9.67
N ASP A 60 15.47 12.05 8.65
CA ASP A 60 15.92 12.97 7.61
C ASP A 60 14.74 13.50 6.76
N ALA A 61 13.69 12.73 6.63
CA ALA A 61 12.44 13.13 5.98
C ALA A 61 11.55 14.01 6.88
N GLY A 62 11.87 14.16 8.16
CA GLY A 62 11.13 14.97 9.12
C GLY A 62 9.95 14.25 9.77
N VAL A 63 9.90 12.91 9.71
CA VAL A 63 8.90 12.11 10.44
C VAL A 63 9.18 12.22 11.94
N SER A 64 8.14 12.48 12.74
CA SER A 64 8.27 12.67 14.17
C SER A 64 8.72 11.38 14.90
N GLU A 65 9.46 11.54 16.00
CA GLU A 65 9.96 10.42 16.82
C GLU A 65 8.81 9.53 17.31
N GLU A 66 7.70 10.11 17.74
CA GLU A 66 6.50 9.39 18.16
C GLU A 66 5.99 8.45 17.09
N ARG A 67 5.92 8.89 15.82
CA ARG A 67 5.49 8.04 14.70
C ARG A 67 6.44 6.91 14.41
N MET A 68 7.74 7.18 14.52
CA MET A 68 8.78 6.16 14.33
C MET A 68 8.73 5.09 15.42
N GLU A 69 8.63 5.47 16.69
CA GLU A 69 8.51 4.55 17.83
C GLU A 69 7.27 3.66 17.69
N ASP A 70 6.12 4.26 17.40
CA ASP A 70 4.87 3.54 17.18
C ASP A 70 4.95 2.59 15.98
N PHE A 71 5.57 3.02 14.88
CA PHE A 71 5.76 2.18 13.71
C PHE A 71 6.63 0.95 14.05
N PHE A 72 7.79 1.13 14.70
CA PHE A 72 8.65 0.00 15.06
C PHE A 72 8.00 -0.93 16.07
N SER A 73 7.20 -0.42 16.99
CA SER A 73 6.41 -1.25 17.91
C SER A 73 5.44 -2.18 17.14
N ARG A 74 4.81 -1.68 16.08
CA ARG A 74 3.94 -2.51 15.22
C ARG A 74 4.72 -3.51 14.37
N VAL A 75 5.91 -3.15 13.90
CA VAL A 75 6.83 -4.10 13.23
C VAL A 75 7.20 -5.22 14.19
N ASP A 76 7.56 -4.91 15.43
CA ASP A 76 7.89 -5.90 16.47
C ASP A 76 6.70 -6.82 16.75
N ARG A 77 5.53 -6.25 16.98
CA ARG A 77 4.30 -7.01 17.22
C ARG A 77 4.02 -8.00 16.08
N PHE A 78 4.21 -7.58 14.82
CA PHE A 78 4.00 -8.47 13.68
C PHE A 78 5.11 -9.55 13.61
N ASN A 79 6.37 -9.16 13.65
CA ASN A 79 7.50 -10.08 13.54
C ASN A 79 7.52 -11.11 14.66
N ASP A 80 7.14 -10.72 15.88
CA ASP A 80 6.98 -11.62 17.02
C ASP A 80 5.78 -12.57 16.89
N SER A 81 4.81 -12.22 16.04
CA SER A 81 3.59 -13.02 15.85
C SER A 81 3.75 -14.14 14.84
N VAL A 82 4.69 -14.03 13.91
CA VAL A 82 4.89 -14.98 12.81
C VAL A 82 6.14 -15.84 13.00
N SER A 83 6.36 -16.82 12.11
CA SER A 83 7.58 -17.64 12.15
C SER A 83 8.80 -16.84 11.71
N ALA A 84 9.86 -16.86 12.52
CA ALA A 84 11.09 -16.14 12.23
C ALA A 84 11.81 -16.61 10.94
N GLU A 85 11.56 -17.85 10.51
CA GLU A 85 12.11 -18.41 9.26
C GLU A 85 11.53 -17.78 7.99
N TRP A 86 10.35 -17.13 8.09
CA TRP A 86 9.71 -16.42 7.00
C TRP A 86 10.17 -14.97 6.86
N LEU A 87 10.88 -14.49 7.87
CA LEU A 87 11.39 -13.12 7.90
C LEU A 87 12.87 -13.09 7.46
N THR A 88 13.23 -12.05 6.72
CA THR A 88 14.62 -11.81 6.36
C THR A 88 15.46 -11.40 7.59
N GLN A 89 16.73 -11.78 7.64
CA GLN A 89 17.68 -11.39 8.69
C GLN A 89 18.58 -10.22 8.26
N GLY A 90 18.11 -9.37 7.37
CA GLY A 90 18.79 -8.27 6.75
C GLY A 90 18.23 -8.10 5.34
N PHE A 91 18.94 -7.38 4.49
CA PHE A 91 18.53 -7.27 3.10
C PHE A 91 18.83 -8.56 2.34
N GLU A 92 17.80 -9.07 1.65
CA GLU A 92 17.87 -10.24 0.79
C GLU A 92 17.30 -9.91 -0.59
N THR A 93 17.81 -10.58 -1.62
CA THR A 93 17.29 -10.49 -3.00
C THR A 93 16.29 -11.62 -3.24
N ALA A 94 15.10 -11.28 -3.74
CA ALA A 94 14.08 -12.26 -4.13
C ALA A 94 13.34 -11.80 -5.39
N GLY A 95 12.61 -12.72 -6.02
CA GLY A 95 11.68 -12.40 -7.10
C GLY A 95 10.60 -11.41 -6.62
N ILE A 96 10.25 -10.45 -7.47
CA ILE A 96 9.30 -9.39 -7.10
C ILE A 96 7.96 -9.96 -6.64
N THR A 97 7.48 -11.01 -7.29
CA THR A 97 6.20 -11.66 -7.01
C THR A 97 6.34 -12.94 -6.16
N GLU A 98 7.57 -13.30 -5.78
CA GLU A 98 7.81 -14.47 -4.97
C GLU A 98 7.64 -14.17 -3.47
N THR A 99 7.06 -15.14 -2.75
CA THR A 99 6.97 -15.12 -1.29
C THR A 99 7.60 -16.39 -0.73
N LYS A 100 8.31 -16.27 0.41
CA LYS A 100 8.91 -17.41 1.14
C LYS A 100 7.94 -18.01 2.17
N TYR A 101 6.73 -17.49 2.26
CA TYR A 101 5.73 -17.80 3.29
C TYR A 101 4.37 -18.04 2.65
N ASP A 102 3.51 -18.73 3.38
CA ASP A 102 2.09 -18.81 3.09
C ASP A 102 1.35 -17.68 3.86
N PRO A 103 0.69 -16.74 3.16
CA PRO A 103 -0.04 -15.65 3.83
C PRO A 103 -1.16 -16.12 4.76
N TYR A 104 -1.79 -17.28 4.47
CA TYR A 104 -2.84 -17.83 5.33
C TYR A 104 -2.27 -18.40 6.64
N GLU A 105 -1.14 -19.11 6.56
CA GLU A 105 -0.44 -19.57 7.76
C GLU A 105 0.08 -18.39 8.61
N MET A 106 0.55 -17.31 7.99
CA MET A 106 0.89 -16.08 8.71
C MET A 106 -0.33 -15.47 9.42
N GLN A 107 -1.48 -15.45 8.76
CA GLN A 107 -2.72 -14.95 9.35
C GLN A 107 -3.16 -15.80 10.55
N ASP A 108 -3.06 -17.11 10.45
CA ASP A 108 -3.40 -18.02 11.55
C ASP A 108 -2.50 -17.77 12.76
N LEU A 109 -1.18 -17.65 12.56
CA LEU A 109 -0.22 -17.32 13.63
C LEU A 109 -0.47 -15.92 14.24
N TRP A 110 -0.84 -14.95 13.40
CA TRP A 110 -1.26 -13.63 13.89
C TRP A 110 -2.49 -13.75 14.79
N ALA A 111 -3.54 -14.45 14.34
CA ALA A 111 -4.78 -14.63 15.09
C ALA A 111 -4.58 -15.41 16.39
N GLU A 112 -3.69 -16.39 16.44
CA GLU A 112 -3.34 -17.13 17.68
C GLU A 112 -2.83 -16.18 18.78
N LYS A 113 -2.09 -15.11 18.43
CA LYS A 113 -1.50 -14.18 19.38
C LYS A 113 -2.33 -12.91 19.60
N ASN A 114 -3.09 -12.48 18.60
CA ASN A 114 -3.77 -11.20 18.60
C ASN A 114 -5.31 -11.30 18.57
N GLY A 115 -5.87 -12.53 18.53
CA GLY A 115 -7.32 -12.75 18.50
C GLY A 115 -7.94 -12.25 17.20
N ASP A 116 -9.09 -11.60 17.32
CA ASP A 116 -9.86 -11.08 16.18
C ASP A 116 -9.34 -9.75 15.63
N PHE A 117 -8.28 -9.18 16.24
CA PHE A 117 -7.69 -7.92 15.77
C PHE A 117 -7.08 -8.09 14.37
N PRO A 118 -7.56 -7.36 13.33
CA PRO A 118 -7.15 -7.58 11.95
C PRO A 118 -5.65 -7.26 11.71
N GLY A 119 -5.06 -6.41 12.53
CA GLY A 119 -3.71 -5.88 12.33
C GLY A 119 -3.72 -4.63 11.44
N TYR A 120 -2.65 -4.43 10.69
CA TYR A 120 -2.42 -3.22 9.91
C TYR A 120 -2.18 -3.57 8.44
N ASN A 121 -2.68 -2.75 7.53
CA ASN A 121 -2.46 -2.88 6.09
C ASN A 121 -1.54 -1.78 5.53
N CYS A 122 -1.42 -1.71 4.19
CA CYS A 122 -0.61 -0.70 3.52
C CYS A 122 -1.06 0.74 3.81
N ARG A 123 -2.38 1.01 3.79
CA ARG A 123 -2.93 2.35 4.00
C ARG A 123 -2.70 2.85 5.42
N ILE A 124 -2.99 2.02 6.41
CA ILE A 124 -2.77 2.36 7.83
C ILE A 124 -1.27 2.57 8.08
N THR A 125 -0.42 1.68 7.57
CA THR A 125 1.03 1.77 7.73
C THR A 125 1.59 3.04 7.10
N ALA A 126 1.27 3.30 5.84
CA ALA A 126 1.76 4.50 5.16
C ALA A 126 1.25 5.78 5.80
N PHE A 127 -0.03 5.83 6.19
CA PHE A 127 -0.61 7.00 6.86
C PHE A 127 -0.03 7.24 8.25
N SER A 128 0.25 6.20 9.02
CA SER A 128 0.87 6.34 10.33
C SER A 128 2.23 7.02 10.27
N LEU A 129 3.00 6.83 9.18
CA LEU A 129 4.28 7.48 8.94
C LEU A 129 4.15 8.83 8.22
N PHE A 130 3.20 8.97 7.30
CA PHE A 130 3.13 10.10 6.38
C PHE A 130 1.98 11.07 6.68
N GLY A 131 1.05 10.71 7.56
CA GLY A 131 -0.16 11.50 7.83
C GLY A 131 0.10 12.95 8.26
N GLU A 132 1.20 13.23 8.96
CA GLU A 132 1.55 14.60 9.35
C GLU A 132 1.85 15.53 8.15
N PHE A 133 2.23 14.97 7.00
CA PHE A 133 2.48 15.69 5.75
C PHE A 133 1.23 15.84 4.88
N VAL A 134 0.08 15.35 5.33
CA VAL A 134 -1.21 15.46 4.63
C VAL A 134 -2.11 16.45 5.36
N THR A 135 -2.77 17.32 4.63
CA THR A 135 -3.86 18.16 5.14
C THR A 135 -5.14 17.87 4.40
N VAL A 136 -6.28 18.13 5.02
CA VAL A 136 -7.63 17.94 4.42
C VAL A 136 -8.55 19.10 4.78
N GLY A 137 -9.65 19.25 4.05
CA GLY A 137 -10.69 20.22 4.38
C GLY A 137 -11.28 19.98 5.78
N ALA A 138 -11.77 21.04 6.43
CA ALA A 138 -12.18 21.04 7.84
C ALA A 138 -13.36 20.09 8.14
N ASP A 139 -14.28 19.90 7.21
CA ASP A 139 -15.56 19.22 7.45
C ASP A 139 -15.64 17.86 6.73
N GLN A 140 -14.57 17.06 6.78
CA GLN A 140 -14.58 15.75 6.16
C GLN A 140 -15.37 14.73 6.97
N PRO A 141 -16.29 13.96 6.34
CA PRO A 141 -17.03 12.92 7.05
C PRO A 141 -16.12 11.74 7.43
N LYS A 142 -16.31 11.22 8.65
CA LYS A 142 -15.54 10.05 9.14
C LYS A 142 -15.93 8.73 8.49
N THR A 143 -17.09 8.69 7.84
CA THR A 143 -17.67 7.51 7.17
C THR A 143 -17.47 7.52 5.66
N GLN A 144 -16.66 8.44 5.13
CA GLN A 144 -16.38 8.50 3.71
C GLN A 144 -15.65 7.23 3.26
N GLY A 145 -16.21 6.52 2.31
CA GLY A 145 -15.66 5.25 1.81
C GLY A 145 -15.81 4.06 2.76
N GLU A 146 -16.77 4.11 3.71
CA GLU A 146 -16.98 3.05 4.71
C GLU A 146 -17.08 1.66 4.10
N ASP A 147 -17.79 1.51 2.98
CA ASP A 147 -17.94 0.23 2.30
C ASP A 147 -16.61 -0.35 1.76
N THR A 148 -15.66 0.51 1.38
CA THR A 148 -14.36 0.10 0.84
C THR A 148 -13.28 0.03 1.92
N LEU A 149 -13.38 0.89 2.95
CA LEU A 149 -12.39 1.02 4.02
C LEU A 149 -12.80 0.27 5.31
N PHE A 150 -13.78 -0.64 5.24
CA PHE A 150 -14.39 -1.24 6.45
C PHE A 150 -13.35 -1.94 7.35
N LEU A 151 -12.40 -2.70 6.80
CA LEU A 151 -11.33 -3.34 7.59
C LEU A 151 -10.35 -2.31 8.18
N ASP A 152 -10.06 -1.24 7.44
CA ASP A 152 -9.25 -0.14 7.97
C ASP A 152 -9.94 0.51 9.15
N LEU A 153 -11.24 0.81 9.02
CA LEU A 153 -12.04 1.45 10.07
C LEU A 153 -12.24 0.55 11.30
N GLU A 154 -12.32 -0.77 11.11
CA GLU A 154 -12.30 -1.73 12.21
C GLU A 154 -10.98 -1.64 12.99
N THR A 155 -9.84 -1.71 12.31
CA THR A 155 -8.52 -1.52 12.93
C THR A 155 -8.41 -0.17 13.65
N LEU A 156 -8.84 0.94 13.00
CA LEU A 156 -8.78 2.28 13.59
C LEU A 156 -9.72 2.45 14.80
N THR A 157 -10.76 1.64 14.89
CA THR A 157 -11.65 1.61 16.05
C THR A 157 -11.01 0.90 17.23
N GLU A 158 -10.31 -0.21 16.98
CA GLU A 158 -9.64 -0.99 18.01
C GLU A 158 -8.30 -0.38 18.44
N ASP A 159 -7.57 0.24 17.52
CA ASP A 159 -6.31 0.92 17.77
C ASP A 159 -6.30 2.34 17.17
N PRO A 160 -7.00 3.30 17.79
CA PRO A 160 -7.00 4.69 17.32
C PRO A 160 -5.63 5.38 17.48
N ALA A 161 -4.75 4.86 18.34
CA ALA A 161 -3.42 5.42 18.54
C ALA A 161 -2.53 5.31 17.30
N VAL A 162 -2.80 4.34 16.39
CA VAL A 162 -2.06 4.14 15.14
C VAL A 162 -2.04 5.38 14.24
N LEU A 163 -3.01 6.28 14.38
CA LEU A 163 -3.07 7.54 13.62
C LEU A 163 -2.14 8.64 14.19
N CYS A 164 -1.46 8.41 15.31
CA CYS A 164 -0.54 9.37 15.93
C CYS A 164 -1.17 10.77 16.08
N GLY A 165 -2.41 10.83 16.61
CA GLY A 165 -3.16 12.08 16.78
C GLY A 165 -3.91 12.61 15.57
N ASP A 166 -3.72 12.06 14.38
CA ASP A 166 -4.53 12.37 13.20
C ASP A 166 -5.96 11.83 13.33
N SER A 167 -6.89 12.43 12.60
CA SER A 167 -8.28 11.99 12.65
C SER A 167 -8.61 10.91 11.62
N THR A 168 -9.54 10.01 11.97
CA THR A 168 -10.12 9.05 11.01
C THR A 168 -10.70 9.77 9.77
N ALA A 169 -11.28 10.96 9.95
CA ALA A 169 -11.78 11.75 8.82
C ALA A 169 -10.67 12.15 7.83
N LYS A 170 -9.46 12.45 8.32
CA LYS A 170 -8.30 12.75 7.49
C LYS A 170 -7.84 11.50 6.70
N PHE A 171 -7.79 10.35 7.35
CA PHE A 171 -7.52 9.06 6.71
C PHE A 171 -8.54 8.75 5.60
N CYS A 172 -9.83 8.84 5.92
CA CYS A 172 -10.91 8.61 4.95
C CYS A 172 -10.88 9.59 3.78
N ALA A 173 -10.60 10.88 4.02
CA ALA A 173 -10.51 11.87 2.94
C ALA A 173 -9.43 11.53 1.91
N LEU A 174 -8.31 10.95 2.36
CA LEU A 174 -7.22 10.52 1.48
C LEU A 174 -7.55 9.22 0.73
N PHE A 175 -8.08 8.20 1.44
CA PHE A 175 -8.17 6.84 0.91
C PHE A 175 -9.57 6.40 0.43
N ALA A 176 -10.63 7.16 0.72
CA ALA A 176 -11.95 6.83 0.20
C ALA A 176 -11.97 6.88 -1.33
N PRO A 177 -12.65 5.93 -1.99
CA PRO A 177 -12.74 5.90 -3.44
C PRO A 177 -13.23 7.21 -4.05
N VAL A 178 -12.85 7.44 -5.28
CA VAL A 178 -13.30 8.57 -6.12
C VAL A 178 -14.07 7.98 -7.30
N PRO A 179 -15.25 8.51 -7.65
CA PRO A 179 -15.93 8.11 -8.89
C PRO A 179 -14.99 8.27 -10.09
N ALA A 180 -14.83 7.21 -10.87
CA ALA A 180 -13.98 7.21 -12.06
C ALA A 180 -14.65 7.94 -13.23
N ALA A 181 -13.86 8.49 -14.14
CA ALA A 181 -14.35 8.93 -15.44
C ALA A 181 -14.74 7.71 -16.30
N ASP A 182 -15.61 7.92 -17.30
CA ASP A 182 -15.93 6.89 -18.30
C ASP A 182 -14.83 6.84 -19.38
N SER A 183 -13.64 6.39 -18.95
CA SER A 183 -12.43 6.40 -19.76
C SER A 183 -11.46 5.31 -19.29
N THR A 184 -10.66 4.78 -20.21
CA THR A 184 -9.53 3.90 -19.92
C THR A 184 -8.18 4.63 -20.00
N ASP A 185 -8.19 5.93 -20.24
CA ASP A 185 -7.00 6.77 -20.33
C ASP A 185 -6.45 7.08 -18.93
N VAL A 186 -5.16 6.77 -18.70
CA VAL A 186 -4.49 6.97 -17.41
C VAL A 186 -4.45 8.43 -17.01
N ASP A 187 -4.13 9.35 -17.95
CA ASP A 187 -4.03 10.78 -17.66
C ASP A 187 -5.38 11.37 -17.25
N GLU A 188 -6.48 10.92 -17.87
CA GLU A 188 -7.83 11.34 -17.52
C GLU A 188 -8.23 10.83 -16.14
N GLN A 189 -7.94 9.57 -15.83
CA GLN A 189 -8.22 9.00 -14.51
C GLN A 189 -7.38 9.64 -13.40
N ALA A 190 -6.10 9.92 -13.67
CA ALA A 190 -5.25 10.64 -12.72
C ALA A 190 -5.79 12.05 -12.40
N LYS A 191 -6.24 12.79 -13.42
CA LYS A 191 -6.90 14.11 -13.22
C LYS A 191 -8.22 13.97 -12.45
N THR A 192 -8.97 12.89 -12.67
CA THR A 192 -10.21 12.61 -11.94
C THR A 192 -9.92 12.35 -10.47
N LEU A 193 -8.91 11.56 -10.16
CA LEU A 193 -8.46 11.32 -8.77
C LEU A 193 -7.99 12.62 -8.10
N GLN A 194 -7.15 13.40 -8.79
CA GLN A 194 -6.67 14.70 -8.30
C GLN A 194 -7.85 15.65 -7.98
N ALA A 195 -8.85 15.73 -8.87
CA ALA A 195 -10.04 16.53 -8.63
C ALA A 195 -10.85 16.03 -7.42
N GLY A 196 -10.97 14.72 -7.24
CA GLY A 196 -11.59 14.09 -6.07
C GLY A 196 -10.87 14.44 -4.76
N TRP A 197 -9.55 14.35 -4.75
CA TRP A 197 -8.73 14.76 -3.60
C TRP A 197 -8.84 16.27 -3.34
N ALA A 198 -8.76 17.10 -4.36
CA ALA A 198 -8.92 18.56 -4.23
C ALA A 198 -10.30 18.94 -3.66
N ALA A 199 -11.37 18.25 -4.07
CA ALA A 199 -12.71 18.47 -3.54
C ALA A 199 -12.82 18.15 -2.04
N ARG A 200 -12.00 17.24 -1.54
CA ARG A 200 -11.87 16.89 -0.12
C ARG A 200 -10.83 17.77 0.61
N GLY A 201 -10.20 18.70 -0.11
CA GLY A 201 -9.13 19.55 0.44
C GLY A 201 -7.86 18.77 0.80
N VAL A 202 -7.64 17.60 0.20
CA VAL A 202 -6.39 16.85 0.36
C VAL A 202 -5.27 17.64 -0.28
N ALA A 203 -4.22 17.90 0.51
CA ALA A 203 -2.99 18.51 0.03
C ALA A 203 -1.80 17.92 0.79
N PHE A 204 -0.63 17.94 0.15
CA PHE A 204 0.61 17.37 0.66
C PHE A 204 1.59 18.48 1.01
N SER A 205 2.12 18.44 2.23
CA SER A 205 3.17 19.37 2.66
C SER A 205 4.50 18.98 2.03
N ASP A 206 5.41 19.94 1.94
CA ASP A 206 6.77 19.68 1.48
C ASP A 206 7.52 18.78 2.46
N SER A 207 8.06 17.68 1.97
CA SER A 207 8.87 16.72 2.70
C SER A 207 9.77 15.98 1.70
N PRO A 208 10.98 15.54 2.09
CA PRO A 208 11.76 14.60 1.28
C PRO A 208 11.03 13.25 1.04
N ALA A 209 10.24 12.78 2.00
CA ALA A 209 9.39 11.60 1.83
C ALA A 209 8.29 11.85 0.80
N ARG A 210 7.88 10.79 0.11
CA ARG A 210 6.76 10.82 -0.84
C ARG A 210 5.81 9.66 -0.56
N LEU A 211 4.52 9.94 -0.59
CA LEU A 211 3.49 8.92 -0.57
C LEU A 211 3.34 8.34 -1.99
N ILE A 212 3.58 7.05 -2.13
CA ILE A 212 3.47 6.34 -3.41
C ILE A 212 2.22 5.51 -3.37
N SER A 213 1.24 5.86 -4.21
CA SER A 213 -0.05 5.19 -4.28
C SER A 213 -0.22 4.48 -5.62
N VAL A 214 -0.46 3.17 -5.60
CA VAL A 214 -0.93 2.42 -6.76
C VAL A 214 -2.44 2.55 -6.81
N VAL A 215 -2.94 3.20 -7.84
CA VAL A 215 -4.37 3.44 -8.03
C VAL A 215 -4.93 2.38 -8.96
N LEU A 216 -6.00 1.75 -8.53
CA LEU A 216 -6.75 0.75 -9.27
C LEU A 216 -8.10 1.34 -9.71
N HIS A 217 -8.56 0.91 -10.85
CA HIS A 217 -9.86 1.25 -11.42
C HIS A 217 -10.76 0.03 -11.35
N ASP A 218 -11.82 0.12 -10.56
CA ASP A 218 -12.83 -0.92 -10.44
C ASP A 218 -14.14 -0.46 -11.08
N ARG A 219 -14.68 -1.30 -11.98
CA ARG A 219 -15.94 -1.07 -12.65
C ARG A 219 -16.83 -2.31 -12.49
N PHE A 220 -17.57 -2.32 -11.39
CA PHE A 220 -18.51 -3.42 -11.11
C PHE A 220 -19.81 -3.28 -11.89
N SER A 221 -20.25 -2.03 -12.13
CA SER A 221 -21.44 -1.68 -12.93
C SER A 221 -21.30 -0.26 -13.48
N ASP A 222 -22.27 0.21 -14.28
CA ASP A 222 -22.28 1.61 -14.76
C ASP A 222 -22.45 2.64 -13.63
N THR A 223 -22.93 2.22 -12.47
CA THR A 223 -23.10 3.07 -11.27
C THR A 223 -22.05 2.84 -10.20
N GLU A 224 -21.29 1.75 -10.30
CA GLU A 224 -20.20 1.38 -9.39
C GLU A 224 -18.90 1.34 -10.19
N ASN A 225 -18.39 2.54 -10.49
CA ASN A 225 -17.20 2.79 -11.29
C ASN A 225 -16.32 3.75 -10.50
N THR A 226 -15.23 3.25 -9.94
CA THR A 226 -14.43 3.97 -8.96
C THR A 226 -12.93 3.79 -9.14
N LEU A 227 -12.18 4.82 -8.74
CA LEU A 227 -10.75 4.78 -8.52
C LEU A 227 -10.49 4.62 -7.02
N PHE A 228 -9.58 3.74 -6.64
CA PHE A 228 -9.19 3.58 -5.25
C PHE A 228 -7.71 3.27 -5.11
N VAL A 229 -7.14 3.58 -3.95
CA VAL A 229 -5.75 3.24 -3.63
C VAL A 229 -5.71 1.77 -3.24
N GLY A 230 -5.26 0.93 -4.18
CA GLY A 230 -5.12 -0.51 -3.99
C GLY A 230 -3.87 -0.88 -3.19
N HIS A 231 -2.80 -0.09 -3.34
CA HIS A 231 -1.58 -0.22 -2.53
C HIS A 231 -0.95 1.14 -2.29
N VAL A 232 -0.20 1.25 -1.19
CA VAL A 232 0.50 2.48 -0.83
C VAL A 232 1.72 2.19 0.04
N GLY A 233 2.79 2.96 -0.18
CA GLY A 233 3.99 2.97 0.64
C GLY A 233 4.58 4.37 0.77
N VAL A 234 5.62 4.51 1.59
CA VAL A 234 6.36 5.77 1.75
C VAL A 234 7.75 5.62 1.14
N LEU A 235 8.06 6.43 0.14
CA LEU A 235 9.34 6.49 -0.55
C LEU A 235 10.25 7.50 0.15
N LEU A 236 11.43 7.05 0.50
CA LEU A 236 12.45 7.80 1.23
C LEU A 236 13.70 7.93 0.35
N PRO A 237 14.24 9.14 0.13
CA PRO A 237 15.48 9.31 -0.61
C PRO A 237 16.67 8.84 0.24
N VAL A 238 17.70 8.30 -0.42
CA VAL A 238 18.98 7.94 0.17
C VAL A 238 20.06 8.92 -0.33
N GLU A 239 21.11 9.16 0.46
CA GLU A 239 22.17 10.14 0.13
C GLU A 239 22.87 9.88 -1.21
N ASP A 240 22.94 8.63 -1.65
CA ASP A 240 23.57 8.25 -2.93
C ASP A 240 22.66 8.47 -4.15
N GLY A 241 21.45 9.02 -3.95
CA GLY A 241 20.45 9.26 -4.99
C GLY A 241 19.52 8.08 -5.27
N SER A 242 19.70 6.95 -4.58
CA SER A 242 18.77 5.84 -4.57
C SER A 242 17.58 6.11 -3.64
N PHE A 243 16.67 5.13 -3.51
CA PHE A 243 15.47 5.24 -2.67
C PHE A 243 15.27 3.98 -1.85
N CYS A 244 14.58 4.14 -0.73
CA CYS A 244 13.95 3.04 0.00
C CYS A 244 12.43 3.25 0.04
N LEU A 245 11.67 2.20 -0.31
CA LEU A 245 10.22 2.17 -0.14
C LEU A 245 9.89 1.37 1.12
N ILE A 246 9.23 2.01 2.10
CA ILE A 246 8.64 1.30 3.22
C ILE A 246 7.18 1.01 2.93
N GLU A 247 6.80 -0.26 3.01
CA GLU A 247 5.44 -0.74 2.75
C GLU A 247 5.04 -1.87 3.70
N LYS A 248 3.75 -2.10 3.82
CA LYS A 248 3.17 -3.34 4.33
C LYS A 248 2.23 -3.88 3.27
N VAL A 249 2.51 -5.08 2.76
CA VAL A 249 1.83 -5.56 1.55
C VAL A 249 0.34 -5.78 1.79
N ALA A 250 -0.01 -6.45 2.89
CA ALA A 250 -1.39 -6.69 3.32
C ALA A 250 -1.46 -6.88 4.84
N PHE A 251 -2.66 -7.06 5.41
CA PHE A 251 -2.84 -7.32 6.83
C PHE A 251 -2.02 -8.52 7.32
N GLN A 252 -2.06 -9.61 6.57
CA GLN A 252 -1.39 -10.88 6.87
C GLN A 252 0.07 -10.96 6.39
N GLU A 253 0.58 -9.97 5.67
CA GLU A 253 1.93 -10.01 5.12
C GLU A 253 2.88 -9.09 5.88
N PRO A 254 4.22 -9.36 5.89
CA PRO A 254 5.16 -8.60 6.69
C PRO A 254 5.39 -7.18 6.16
N TYR A 255 5.95 -6.33 7.01
CA TYR A 255 6.54 -5.07 6.59
C TYR A 255 7.73 -5.32 5.68
N ARG A 256 7.95 -4.44 4.71
CA ARG A 256 9.10 -4.48 3.81
C ARG A 256 9.73 -3.11 3.68
N LEU A 257 11.05 -3.06 3.80
CA LEU A 257 11.87 -1.95 3.34
C LEU A 257 12.57 -2.40 2.08
N VAL A 258 12.22 -1.81 0.95
CA VAL A 258 12.66 -2.19 -0.40
C VAL A 258 13.66 -1.17 -0.89
N LYS A 259 14.85 -1.60 -1.37
CA LYS A 259 15.83 -0.73 -2.02
C LYS A 259 15.54 -0.61 -3.51
N LEU A 260 15.63 0.60 -4.03
CA LEU A 260 15.33 0.96 -5.41
C LEU A 260 16.35 1.98 -5.91
N GLN A 261 16.92 1.75 -7.08
CA GLN A 261 17.96 2.64 -7.63
C GLN A 261 17.39 3.96 -8.15
N ASN A 262 16.14 3.95 -8.62
CA ASN A 262 15.47 5.10 -9.23
C ASN A 262 13.97 4.89 -9.33
N ARG A 263 13.23 5.91 -9.79
CA ARG A 263 11.77 5.83 -9.95
C ARG A 263 11.31 4.85 -11.03
N ALA A 264 12.12 4.57 -12.04
CA ALA A 264 11.77 3.55 -13.03
C ALA A 264 11.76 2.15 -12.41
N GLU A 265 12.73 1.85 -11.53
CA GLU A 265 12.74 0.57 -10.79
C GLU A 265 11.57 0.47 -9.79
N LEU A 266 11.21 1.58 -9.13
CA LEU A 266 10.00 1.65 -8.29
C LEU A 266 8.74 1.33 -9.09
N ARG A 267 8.59 1.94 -10.27
CA ARG A 267 7.45 1.68 -11.16
C ARG A 267 7.43 0.20 -11.57
N ASP A 268 8.55 -0.32 -12.04
CA ASP A 268 8.66 -1.70 -12.51
C ASP A 268 8.34 -2.69 -11.38
N TYR A 269 8.82 -2.42 -10.15
CA TYR A 269 8.47 -3.18 -8.94
C TYR A 269 6.98 -3.19 -8.67
N LEU A 270 6.34 -2.02 -8.64
CA LEU A 270 4.92 -1.91 -8.32
C LEU A 270 4.05 -2.47 -9.45
N MET A 271 4.38 -2.20 -10.72
CA MET A 271 3.59 -2.71 -11.85
C MET A 271 3.71 -4.23 -12.00
N ALA A 272 4.86 -4.84 -11.72
CA ALA A 272 4.99 -6.29 -11.70
C ALA A 272 4.03 -6.97 -10.70
N LYS A 273 3.68 -6.27 -9.61
CA LYS A 273 2.77 -6.79 -8.58
C LYS A 273 1.29 -6.46 -8.84
N TYR A 274 1.01 -5.29 -9.39
CA TYR A 274 -0.36 -4.74 -9.40
C TYR A 274 -0.95 -4.55 -10.79
N ASP A 275 -0.13 -4.49 -11.87
CA ASP A 275 -0.64 -4.41 -13.23
C ASP A 275 -0.99 -5.81 -13.76
N THR A 276 -2.04 -6.37 -13.20
CA THR A 276 -2.58 -7.68 -13.58
C THR A 276 -3.80 -7.48 -14.47
N SER A 277 -3.88 -8.20 -15.60
CA SER A 277 -5.04 -8.11 -16.48
C SER A 277 -6.24 -8.83 -15.88
N TRP A 278 -7.31 -8.08 -15.61
CA TRP A 278 -8.56 -8.58 -15.04
C TRP A 278 -9.61 -8.89 -16.11
N GLY A 279 -9.36 -8.53 -17.35
CA GLY A 279 -10.35 -8.63 -18.45
C GLY A 279 -11.53 -7.68 -18.33
N GLN A 280 -11.43 -6.65 -17.49
CA GLN A 280 -12.39 -5.55 -17.36
C GLN A 280 -12.04 -4.41 -18.33
N ASP A 281 -13.05 -3.65 -18.74
CA ASP A 281 -12.89 -2.41 -19.53
C ASP A 281 -12.60 -1.23 -18.58
N THR A 282 -11.42 -1.25 -17.97
CA THR A 282 -10.91 -0.27 -17.00
C THR A 282 -9.55 0.25 -17.43
N THR A 283 -9.12 1.38 -16.88
CA THR A 283 -7.72 1.80 -17.06
C THR A 283 -6.78 0.79 -16.40
N ARG A 284 -5.55 0.69 -16.93
CA ARG A 284 -4.49 -0.05 -16.22
C ARG A 284 -4.18 0.64 -14.89
N PRO A 285 -3.61 -0.06 -13.91
CA PRO A 285 -3.08 0.56 -12.70
C PRO A 285 -2.09 1.68 -13.02
N PHE A 286 -2.10 2.72 -12.20
CA PHE A 286 -1.17 3.83 -12.33
C PHE A 286 -0.65 4.28 -10.97
N ILE A 287 0.50 4.95 -10.96
CA ILE A 287 1.17 5.35 -9.72
C ILE A 287 1.05 6.86 -9.54
N MET A 288 0.61 7.27 -8.35
CA MET A 288 0.70 8.64 -7.88
C MET A 288 1.86 8.80 -6.91
N GLU A 289 2.67 9.82 -7.10
CA GLU A 289 3.67 10.32 -6.13
C GLU A 289 3.09 11.56 -5.49
N ASN A 290 2.61 11.45 -4.25
CA ASN A 290 1.71 12.42 -3.62
C ASN A 290 0.48 12.65 -4.51
N ASP A 291 0.26 13.89 -4.98
CA ASP A 291 -0.84 14.29 -5.88
C ASP A 291 -0.45 14.30 -7.37
N SER A 292 0.73 13.86 -7.72
CA SER A 292 1.24 13.92 -9.09
C SER A 292 1.30 12.53 -9.73
N LEU A 293 0.81 12.41 -10.97
CA LEU A 293 0.98 11.17 -11.74
C LEU A 293 2.47 10.93 -11.98
N MET A 294 2.97 9.76 -11.60
CA MET A 294 4.34 9.36 -11.89
C MET A 294 4.49 9.12 -13.40
N ALA A 295 5.47 9.78 -14.02
CA ALA A 295 5.75 9.62 -15.45
C ALA A 295 6.14 8.17 -15.79
N GLU A 296 5.73 7.72 -16.98
CA GLU A 296 6.09 6.41 -17.54
C GLU A 296 7.60 6.25 -17.79
#